data_16a0d14e1863d7d7c2c6e14f4ba04429
#
_entry.id   16a0d14e1863d7d7c2c6e14f4ba04429
#
_cell.length_a   1.000
_cell.length_b   1.000
_cell.length_c   1.000
_cell.angle_alpha   90.00
_cell.angle_beta   90.00
_cell.angle_gamma   90.00
#
_symmetry.space_group_name_H-M   'P 1'
#
loop_
_entity.id
_entity.type
_entity.pdbx_description
1 polymer ?
#
loop_
_entity_poly.entity_id
_entity_poly.type
_entity_poly.pdbx_seq_one_letter_code
_entity_poly.pdbx_strand_id
1 'polypeptide(L)'
;GRPRQRHCISNPPMKPTPGLEIAAAVRPARRLRPLRSLLPFVAPYRTQIAAALLFMLGAAGATLALPAAIRVLVDGGLLLPAQATPDLRMQAIGERFLLLFAAAVALGVFTAARFYMVTWLGERVTADLRRSVYAHVLAQSPQFFETLKTGEVLSRLTTDTTVIQGAVGSSISMGLRSLVLCAGALALLLATQPRLVLSVLLVVGLVVLPAIAIGRRVRRLSRASQDRIADASGIAGEVLEAIPVVQSFVQERAEVARFADASERAFATAVRRTRTRALLTAFVIVGVFAFLLWSLYGGVQAVVDGRMSAGTLSQTALYIALIAASVAVLAEVWGELLRAAGATERLMELLDARSPIAEPAQPQPLPPAAHGVGVQFDAVRFAYPARPAQQVLRELSFTIERGQTVALVGASGAGKTTVFHLLQRFYDVDGGAIRIDGVDLRAARLAELRARIAVVPQEPAIFSGTLIDNIRYGRTEASEAQALAAARAAFVDEFAQRLPQGYATEVGSRGLRLSGGQRQRVAIARAILKDAPLLLLDEATSALDAESERIVQAALERAMSGRTTIAIAHRLATVQRADRILVLAQGRLTEDGSHERLVAQGGLYARLAALQFAG
;
A
#
# COMPACT_ATOMS: atom_id res chain seq x y z
N GLY A 1 -53.24 -17.72 -36.42
CA GLY A 1 -51.88 -17.27 -36.62
C GLY A 1 -51.05 -17.48 -35.38
N ARG A 2 -50.09 -18.42 -35.42
CA ARG A 2 -49.11 -18.68 -34.34
C ARG A 2 -47.92 -17.75 -34.55
N PRO A 3 -47.31 -17.11 -33.47
CA PRO A 3 -46.08 -16.34 -33.62
C PRO A 3 -44.87 -17.28 -33.61
N ARG A 4 -43.92 -17.02 -34.51
CA ARG A 4 -42.62 -17.68 -34.65
C ARG A 4 -41.72 -17.43 -33.45
N GLN A 5 -41.23 -18.53 -32.82
CA GLN A 5 -40.16 -18.49 -31.82
C GLN A 5 -38.86 -18.07 -32.49
N ARG A 6 -38.24 -16.99 -31.96
CA ARG A 6 -36.86 -16.61 -32.28
C ARG A 6 -35.91 -17.51 -31.46
N HIS A 7 -35.06 -18.23 -32.12
CA HIS A 7 -33.95 -18.96 -31.53
C HIS A 7 -32.92 -17.96 -30.98
N CYS A 8 -32.80 -17.92 -29.66
CA CYS A 8 -31.62 -17.33 -29.01
C CYS A 8 -30.44 -18.28 -29.16
N ILE A 9 -29.44 -17.89 -29.93
CA ILE A 9 -28.15 -18.56 -30.01
C ILE A 9 -27.44 -18.31 -28.69
N SER A 10 -27.37 -19.33 -27.83
CA SER A 10 -26.56 -19.31 -26.61
C SER A 10 -25.08 -19.48 -26.98
N ASN A 11 -24.30 -18.44 -26.84
CA ASN A 11 -22.85 -18.54 -26.86
C ASN A 11 -22.37 -19.36 -25.64
N PRO A 12 -21.45 -20.31 -25.80
CA PRO A 12 -20.87 -21.03 -24.67
C PRO A 12 -20.03 -20.07 -23.81
N PRO A 13 -19.96 -20.27 -22.47
CA PRO A 13 -19.17 -19.43 -21.60
C PRO A 13 -17.69 -19.53 -21.95
N MET A 14 -17.09 -18.38 -22.28
CA MET A 14 -15.64 -18.26 -22.47
C MET A 14 -14.91 -18.74 -21.21
N LYS A 15 -13.98 -19.68 -21.37
CA LYS A 15 -13.03 -20.05 -20.30
C LYS A 15 -12.17 -18.82 -19.97
N PRO A 16 -12.01 -18.48 -18.68
CA PRO A 16 -11.13 -17.38 -18.31
C PRO A 16 -9.68 -17.73 -18.64
N THR A 17 -9.00 -16.85 -19.35
CA THR A 17 -7.57 -16.86 -19.60
C THR A 17 -6.79 -16.82 -18.27
N PRO A 18 -5.69 -17.57 -18.10
CA PRO A 18 -4.87 -17.53 -16.90
C PRO A 18 -3.98 -16.26 -16.91
N GLY A 19 -4.53 -15.15 -16.50
CA GLY A 19 -3.87 -13.87 -16.39
C GLY A 19 -4.59 -12.99 -15.38
N LEU A 20 -3.99 -12.86 -14.18
CA LEU A 20 -4.33 -11.88 -13.14
C LEU A 20 -5.78 -11.96 -12.57
N GLU A 21 -6.11 -13.03 -11.89
CA GLU A 21 -7.08 -13.00 -10.79
C GLU A 21 -6.48 -12.26 -9.56
N ILE A 22 -6.36 -10.95 -9.58
CA ILE A 22 -6.04 -10.12 -8.40
C ILE A 22 -7.32 -9.45 -7.84
N ALA A 23 -8.47 -10.06 -8.03
CA ALA A 23 -9.71 -9.63 -7.39
C ALA A 23 -10.44 -10.80 -6.73
N ALA A 24 -9.70 -11.63 -5.98
CA ALA A 24 -10.32 -12.62 -5.10
C ALA A 24 -10.54 -11.99 -3.72
N ALA A 25 -11.79 -11.95 -3.27
CA ALA A 25 -12.23 -11.57 -1.93
C ALA A 25 -11.21 -12.01 -0.88
N VAL A 26 -10.79 -11.07 -0.03
CA VAL A 26 -9.86 -11.24 1.09
C VAL A 26 -10.24 -12.49 1.90
N ARG A 27 -9.66 -13.63 1.57
CA ARG A 27 -9.72 -14.82 2.43
C ARG A 27 -8.76 -14.58 3.58
N PRO A 28 -9.22 -14.51 4.84
CA PRO A 28 -8.31 -14.36 5.96
C PRO A 28 -7.32 -15.54 5.92
N ALA A 29 -6.04 -15.23 6.04
CA ALA A 29 -5.00 -16.23 6.09
C ALA A 29 -5.38 -17.29 7.13
N ARG A 30 -5.52 -18.53 6.71
CA ARG A 30 -5.84 -19.65 7.62
C ARG A 30 -4.59 -20.19 8.32
N ARG A 31 -3.40 -19.69 7.96
CA ARG A 31 -2.10 -20.19 8.42
C ARG A 31 -1.17 -19.00 8.72
N LEU A 32 -0.27 -19.17 9.67
CA LEU A 32 0.75 -18.18 10.04
C LEU A 32 1.98 -18.20 9.11
N ARG A 33 1.98 -19.03 8.07
CA ARG A 33 3.10 -19.16 7.11
C ARG A 33 3.58 -17.84 6.52
N PRO A 34 2.69 -16.90 6.12
CA PRO A 34 3.13 -15.63 5.55
C PRO A 34 4.02 -14.79 6.46
N LEU A 35 3.89 -14.93 7.79
CA LEU A 35 4.76 -14.22 8.73
C LEU A 35 6.24 -14.59 8.62
N ARG A 36 6.57 -15.74 8.03
CA ARG A 36 7.98 -16.14 7.80
C ARG A 36 8.67 -15.24 6.78
N SER A 37 7.95 -14.65 5.85
CA SER A 37 8.52 -13.69 4.89
C SER A 37 8.97 -12.36 5.53
N LEU A 38 8.59 -12.11 6.79
CA LEU A 38 9.11 -10.99 7.56
C LEU A 38 10.50 -11.27 8.17
N LEU A 39 10.96 -12.54 8.20
CA LEU A 39 12.24 -12.91 8.79
C LEU A 39 13.45 -12.14 8.23
N PRO A 40 13.57 -11.88 6.91
CA PRO A 40 14.66 -11.07 6.38
C PRO A 40 14.72 -9.65 6.94
N PHE A 41 13.55 -9.06 7.27
CA PHE A 41 13.43 -7.71 7.84
C PHE A 41 13.68 -7.67 9.35
N VAL A 42 13.50 -8.80 10.04
CA VAL A 42 13.68 -8.93 11.49
C VAL A 42 15.11 -9.41 11.83
N ALA A 43 15.70 -10.26 10.99
CA ALA A 43 16.99 -10.90 11.21
C ALA A 43 18.18 -9.94 11.47
N PRO A 44 18.26 -8.73 10.88
CA PRO A 44 19.34 -7.79 11.17
C PRO A 44 19.37 -7.33 12.64
N TYR A 45 18.25 -7.42 13.35
CA TYR A 45 18.07 -6.87 14.72
C TYR A 45 18.18 -7.93 15.83
N ARG A 46 19.08 -8.94 15.66
CA ARG A 46 19.23 -10.08 16.58
C ARG A 46 19.57 -9.67 18.00
N THR A 47 20.38 -8.63 18.17
CA THR A 47 20.77 -8.12 19.50
C THR A 47 19.61 -7.52 20.26
N GLN A 48 18.76 -6.73 19.58
CA GLN A 48 17.56 -6.13 20.16
C GLN A 48 16.52 -7.20 20.50
N ILE A 49 16.40 -8.24 19.65
CA ILE A 49 15.52 -9.39 19.92
C ILE A 49 16.01 -10.15 21.16
N ALA A 50 17.31 -10.41 21.27
CA ALA A 50 17.88 -11.08 22.44
C ALA A 50 17.66 -10.27 23.72
N ALA A 51 17.87 -8.95 23.68
CA ALA A 51 17.60 -8.06 24.80
C ALA A 51 16.10 -8.04 25.18
N ALA A 52 15.20 -7.97 24.20
CA ALA A 52 13.77 -8.03 24.42
C ALA A 52 13.32 -9.35 25.06
N LEU A 53 13.90 -10.48 24.64
CA LEU A 53 13.66 -11.80 25.23
C LEU A 53 14.18 -11.88 26.68
N LEU A 54 15.38 -11.34 26.94
CA LEU A 54 15.95 -11.29 28.30
C LEU A 54 15.02 -10.49 29.25
N PHE A 55 14.64 -9.29 28.85
CA PHE A 55 13.72 -8.45 29.64
C PHE A 55 12.34 -9.08 29.78
N MET A 56 11.84 -9.78 28.75
CA MET A 56 10.60 -10.53 28.80
C MET A 56 10.65 -11.65 29.84
N LEU A 57 11.74 -12.44 29.85
CA LEU A 57 11.94 -13.52 30.82
C LEU A 57 12.08 -12.96 32.23
N GLY A 58 12.81 -11.85 32.41
CA GLY A 58 12.91 -11.15 33.70
C GLY A 58 11.54 -10.68 34.20
N ALA A 59 10.74 -10.05 33.34
CA ALA A 59 9.39 -9.61 33.69
C ALA A 59 8.44 -10.80 34.02
N ALA A 60 8.55 -11.91 33.25
CA ALA A 60 7.77 -13.11 33.52
C ALA A 60 8.18 -13.77 34.84
N GLY A 61 9.49 -13.88 35.09
CA GLY A 61 10.00 -14.41 36.36
C GLY A 61 9.57 -13.59 37.57
N ALA A 62 9.68 -12.25 37.50
CA ALA A 62 9.19 -11.36 38.55
C ALA A 62 7.66 -11.51 38.76
N THR A 63 6.87 -11.65 37.68
CA THR A 63 5.42 -11.88 37.79
C THR A 63 5.11 -13.23 38.46
N LEU A 64 5.83 -14.30 38.12
CA LEU A 64 5.65 -15.63 38.71
C LEU A 64 6.14 -15.70 40.16
N ALA A 65 7.10 -14.86 40.56
CA ALA A 65 7.59 -14.80 41.93
C ALA A 65 6.61 -14.11 42.89
N LEU A 66 5.76 -13.20 42.43
CA LEU A 66 4.81 -12.44 43.27
C LEU A 66 3.87 -13.33 44.10
N PRO A 67 3.17 -14.37 43.54
CA PRO A 67 2.34 -15.25 44.35
C PRO A 67 3.13 -16.01 45.41
N ALA A 68 4.36 -16.42 45.10
CA ALA A 68 5.23 -17.09 46.07
C ALA A 68 5.67 -16.16 47.21
N ALA A 69 6.00 -14.91 46.89
CA ALA A 69 6.36 -13.89 47.87
C ALA A 69 5.17 -13.52 48.78
N ILE A 70 3.96 -13.47 48.22
CA ILE A 70 2.71 -13.27 49.02
C ILE A 70 2.49 -14.44 49.95
N ARG A 71 2.72 -15.69 49.53
CA ARG A 71 2.66 -16.85 50.43
C ARG A 71 3.61 -16.70 51.60
N VAL A 72 4.89 -16.34 51.34
CA VAL A 72 5.91 -16.16 52.41
C VAL A 72 5.51 -15.03 53.37
N LEU A 73 4.89 -13.96 52.85
CA LEU A 73 4.37 -12.87 53.69
C LEU A 73 3.23 -13.32 54.59
N VAL A 74 2.24 -14.05 54.06
CA VAL A 74 1.07 -14.50 54.80
C VAL A 74 1.45 -15.56 55.85
N ASP A 75 2.17 -16.61 55.45
CA ASP A 75 2.51 -17.73 56.34
C ASP A 75 3.50 -17.35 57.41
N GLY A 76 4.45 -16.50 57.10
CA GLY A 76 5.55 -16.20 58.04
C GLY A 76 5.50 -14.80 58.65
N GLY A 77 4.61 -13.91 58.19
CA GLY A 77 4.42 -12.56 58.76
C GLY A 77 3.17 -12.40 59.62
N LEU A 78 2.04 -12.85 59.09
CA LEU A 78 0.74 -12.69 59.77
C LEU A 78 0.42 -13.84 60.74
N LEU A 79 0.98 -15.04 60.52
CA LEU A 79 0.71 -16.26 61.30
C LEU A 79 1.83 -16.63 62.26
N LEU A 80 2.65 -15.67 62.70
CA LEU A 80 3.63 -15.88 63.77
C LEU A 80 2.94 -16.32 65.08
N PRO A 81 3.60 -17.21 65.88
CA PRO A 81 3.07 -17.66 67.17
C PRO A 81 2.62 -16.47 68.05
N ALA A 82 1.53 -16.66 68.82
CA ALA A 82 0.98 -15.65 69.69
C ALA A 82 1.97 -15.07 70.71
N GLN A 83 3.06 -15.77 70.99
CA GLN A 83 4.13 -15.38 71.91
C GLN A 83 5.16 -14.41 71.34
N ALA A 84 5.16 -14.11 70.01
CA ALA A 84 6.11 -13.15 69.44
C ALA A 84 5.72 -11.73 69.79
N THR A 85 6.68 -10.92 70.21
CA THR A 85 6.49 -9.52 70.53
C THR A 85 6.02 -8.72 69.31
N PRO A 86 5.22 -7.66 69.46
CA PRO A 86 4.76 -6.83 68.35
C PRO A 86 5.92 -6.31 67.47
N ASP A 87 7.04 -5.94 68.06
CA ASP A 87 8.21 -5.42 67.38
C ASP A 87 8.89 -6.46 66.46
N LEU A 88 9.04 -7.70 66.94
CA LEU A 88 9.55 -8.79 66.14
C LEU A 88 8.65 -9.15 64.97
N ARG A 89 7.32 -9.06 65.15
CA ARG A 89 6.37 -9.24 64.09
C ARG A 89 6.50 -8.15 63.03
N MET A 90 6.61 -6.89 63.47
CA MET A 90 6.69 -5.75 62.56
C MET A 90 7.98 -5.75 61.76
N GLN A 91 9.11 -6.15 62.39
CA GLN A 91 10.39 -6.28 61.70
C GLN A 91 10.33 -7.41 60.63
N ALA A 92 9.83 -8.59 60.98
CA ALA A 92 9.64 -9.69 60.05
C ALA A 92 8.69 -9.37 58.89
N ILE A 93 7.63 -8.60 59.11
CA ILE A 93 6.75 -8.09 58.07
C ILE A 93 7.49 -7.09 57.18
N GLY A 94 8.28 -6.14 57.78
CA GLY A 94 9.02 -5.12 57.04
C GLY A 94 10.02 -5.70 56.04
N GLU A 95 10.82 -6.71 56.44
CA GLU A 95 11.77 -7.37 55.53
C GLU A 95 11.09 -8.03 54.33
N ARG A 96 9.95 -8.67 54.56
CA ARG A 96 9.18 -9.35 53.49
C ARG A 96 8.44 -8.38 52.58
N PHE A 97 7.97 -7.24 53.10
CA PHE A 97 7.45 -6.17 52.30
C PHE A 97 8.52 -5.53 51.42
N LEU A 98 9.78 -5.41 51.89
CA LEU A 98 10.90 -4.94 51.09
C LEU A 98 11.20 -5.89 49.92
N LEU A 99 11.13 -7.20 50.14
CA LEU A 99 11.26 -8.19 49.06
C LEU A 99 10.15 -8.08 48.01
N LEU A 100 8.89 -7.90 48.44
CA LEU A 100 7.76 -7.65 47.54
C LEU A 100 7.93 -6.38 46.76
N PHE A 101 8.37 -5.30 47.41
CA PHE A 101 8.65 -4.02 46.77
C PHE A 101 9.77 -4.15 45.74
N ALA A 102 10.88 -4.82 46.08
CA ALA A 102 11.97 -5.08 45.14
C ALA A 102 11.51 -5.90 43.93
N ALA A 103 10.65 -6.92 44.12
CA ALA A 103 10.05 -7.70 43.04
C ALA A 103 9.14 -6.83 42.15
N ALA A 104 8.37 -5.93 42.74
CA ALA A 104 7.51 -5.00 42.01
C ALA A 104 8.33 -3.98 41.20
N VAL A 105 9.42 -3.44 41.75
CA VAL A 105 10.34 -2.54 41.04
C VAL A 105 11.00 -3.28 39.87
N ALA A 106 11.52 -4.50 40.12
CA ALA A 106 12.11 -5.32 39.08
C ALA A 106 11.11 -5.62 37.94
N LEU A 107 9.86 -5.97 38.29
CA LEU A 107 8.80 -6.15 37.32
C LEU A 107 8.54 -4.88 36.49
N GLY A 108 8.51 -3.72 37.12
CA GLY A 108 8.33 -2.43 36.45
C GLY A 108 9.46 -2.15 35.47
N VAL A 109 10.72 -2.27 35.92
CA VAL A 109 11.91 -2.02 35.09
C VAL A 109 11.98 -3.00 33.90
N PHE A 110 11.85 -4.30 34.15
CA PHE A 110 11.89 -5.29 33.08
C PHE A 110 10.73 -5.13 32.08
N THR A 111 9.54 -4.76 32.56
CA THR A 111 8.38 -4.53 31.69
C THR A 111 8.60 -3.28 30.83
N ALA A 112 9.11 -2.19 31.39
CA ALA A 112 9.39 -0.94 30.66
C ALA A 112 10.50 -1.17 29.62
N ALA A 113 11.61 -1.81 29.99
CA ALA A 113 12.71 -2.12 29.09
C ALA A 113 12.26 -3.02 27.93
N ARG A 114 11.50 -4.07 28.23
CA ARG A 114 10.91 -4.95 27.22
C ARG A 114 10.00 -4.17 26.27
N PHE A 115 9.09 -3.35 26.82
CA PHE A 115 8.14 -2.55 26.02
C PHE A 115 8.89 -1.64 25.03
N TYR A 116 9.90 -0.93 25.52
CA TYR A 116 10.74 -0.07 24.68
C TYR A 116 11.40 -0.84 23.55
N MET A 117 12.10 -1.96 23.86
CA MET A 117 12.81 -2.75 22.86
C MET A 117 11.89 -3.34 21.79
N VAL A 118 10.73 -3.86 22.20
CA VAL A 118 9.80 -4.52 21.28
C VAL A 118 9.08 -3.48 20.41
N THR A 119 8.68 -2.34 20.98
CA THR A 119 8.06 -1.25 20.22
C THR A 119 9.05 -0.66 19.21
N TRP A 120 10.30 -0.39 19.64
CA TRP A 120 11.35 0.07 18.76
C TRP A 120 11.58 -0.89 17.57
N LEU A 121 11.60 -2.19 17.86
CA LEU A 121 11.75 -3.22 16.81
C LEU A 121 10.59 -3.18 15.82
N GLY A 122 9.36 -3.05 16.29
CA GLY A 122 8.18 -2.94 15.46
C GLY A 122 8.22 -1.72 14.53
N GLU A 123 8.60 -0.56 15.06
CA GLU A 123 8.75 0.68 14.28
C GLU A 123 9.85 0.53 13.22
N ARG A 124 10.99 -0.01 13.60
CA ARG A 124 12.13 -0.14 12.69
C ARG A 124 11.88 -1.11 11.55
N VAL A 125 11.36 -2.30 11.85
CA VAL A 125 11.00 -3.32 10.85
C VAL A 125 9.95 -2.75 9.87
N THR A 126 8.98 -1.98 10.39
CA THR A 126 7.94 -1.36 9.55
C THR A 126 8.52 -0.27 8.64
N ALA A 127 9.46 0.54 9.14
CA ALA A 127 10.13 1.55 8.33
C ALA A 127 10.94 0.91 7.18
N ASP A 128 11.67 -0.17 7.46
CA ASP A 128 12.44 -0.89 6.45
C ASP A 128 11.53 -1.58 5.41
N LEU A 129 10.42 -2.14 5.87
CA LEU A 129 9.42 -2.77 5.01
C LEU A 129 8.76 -1.75 4.07
N ARG A 130 8.33 -0.59 4.61
CA ARG A 130 7.78 0.51 3.81
C ARG A 130 8.76 0.99 2.75
N ARG A 131 10.02 1.18 3.12
CA ARG A 131 11.08 1.58 2.19
C ARG A 131 11.26 0.57 1.06
N SER A 132 11.36 -0.72 1.40
CA SER A 132 11.55 -1.79 0.42
C SER A 132 10.36 -1.92 -0.54
N VAL A 133 9.13 -1.90 -0.01
CA VAL A 133 7.91 -1.98 -0.84
C VAL A 133 7.81 -0.76 -1.75
N TYR A 134 8.04 0.45 -1.21
CA TYR A 134 7.96 1.68 -2.00
C TYR A 134 9.00 1.70 -3.13
N ALA A 135 10.26 1.35 -2.83
CA ALA A 135 11.31 1.25 -3.83
C ALA A 135 10.98 0.22 -4.93
N HIS A 136 10.44 -0.95 -4.53
CA HIS A 136 10.05 -2.00 -5.48
C HIS A 136 8.87 -1.58 -6.37
N VAL A 137 7.86 -0.94 -5.79
CA VAL A 137 6.68 -0.44 -6.53
C VAL A 137 7.08 0.65 -7.52
N LEU A 138 7.99 1.57 -7.16
CA LEU A 138 8.50 2.59 -8.09
C LEU A 138 9.28 2.01 -9.27
N ALA A 139 9.86 0.83 -9.12
CA ALA A 139 10.58 0.13 -10.19
C ALA A 139 9.65 -0.62 -11.15
N GLN A 140 8.35 -0.74 -10.84
CA GLN A 140 7.39 -1.41 -11.71
C GLN A 140 7.08 -0.59 -12.97
N SER A 141 6.65 -1.28 -14.04
CA SER A 141 6.19 -0.64 -15.27
C SER A 141 4.83 0.07 -15.06
N PRO A 142 4.47 1.08 -15.90
CA PRO A 142 3.14 1.69 -15.86
C PRO A 142 1.98 0.70 -15.97
N GLN A 143 2.17 -0.41 -16.69
CA GLN A 143 1.20 -1.50 -16.81
C GLN A 143 0.76 -2.07 -15.45
N PHE A 144 1.68 -2.14 -14.48
CA PHE A 144 1.35 -2.56 -13.11
C PHE A 144 0.28 -1.66 -12.47
N PHE A 145 0.38 -0.35 -12.69
CA PHE A 145 -0.57 0.63 -12.15
C PHE A 145 -1.90 0.70 -12.91
N GLU A 146 -1.98 0.14 -14.13
CA GLU A 146 -3.26 -0.04 -14.82
C GLU A 146 -4.08 -1.18 -14.22
N THR A 147 -3.41 -2.20 -13.69
CA THR A 147 -4.06 -3.36 -13.06
C THR A 147 -4.34 -3.16 -11.58
N LEU A 148 -3.49 -2.41 -10.88
CA LEU A 148 -3.58 -2.16 -9.45
C LEU A 148 -3.82 -0.68 -9.17
N LYS A 149 -4.98 -0.35 -8.59
CA LYS A 149 -5.32 1.05 -8.26
C LYS A 149 -4.32 1.64 -7.27
N THR A 150 -3.87 2.87 -7.52
CA THR A 150 -2.94 3.60 -6.64
C THR A 150 -3.42 3.66 -5.18
N GLY A 151 -4.74 3.81 -4.95
CA GLY A 151 -5.33 3.77 -3.62
C GLY A 151 -5.13 2.44 -2.89
N GLU A 152 -5.11 1.32 -3.61
CA GLU A 152 -4.83 0.01 -3.03
C GLU A 152 -3.36 -0.13 -2.60
N VAL A 153 -2.44 0.32 -3.44
CA VAL A 153 -1.00 0.37 -3.07
C VAL A 153 -0.79 1.22 -1.83
N LEU A 154 -1.42 2.40 -1.77
CA LEU A 154 -1.32 3.30 -0.63
C LEU A 154 -1.92 2.68 0.65
N SER A 155 -3.05 2.01 0.55
CA SER A 155 -3.67 1.28 1.66
C SER A 155 -2.76 0.16 2.18
N ARG A 156 -2.12 -0.59 1.30
CA ARG A 156 -1.15 -1.65 1.68
C ARG A 156 0.08 -1.04 2.36
N LEU A 157 0.60 0.09 1.88
CA LEU A 157 1.74 0.80 2.48
C LEU A 157 1.44 1.43 3.83
N THR A 158 0.18 1.79 4.12
CA THR A 158 -0.21 2.43 5.37
C THR A 158 -0.87 1.45 6.32
N THR A 159 -2.04 0.94 5.98
CA THR A 159 -2.88 0.10 6.86
C THR A 159 -2.24 -1.26 7.12
N ASP A 160 -1.80 -1.98 6.08
CA ASP A 160 -1.25 -3.32 6.24
C ASP A 160 0.09 -3.29 6.99
N THR A 161 0.94 -2.30 6.74
CA THR A 161 2.19 -2.13 7.49
C THR A 161 1.94 -1.81 8.96
N THR A 162 0.90 -1.05 9.30
CA THR A 162 0.52 -0.77 10.70
C THR A 162 0.02 -2.03 11.43
N VAL A 163 -0.71 -2.90 10.74
CA VAL A 163 -1.11 -4.20 11.30
C VAL A 163 0.11 -5.09 11.58
N ILE A 164 1.09 -5.11 10.67
CA ILE A 164 2.36 -5.84 10.86
C ILE A 164 3.18 -5.22 12.00
N GLN A 165 3.24 -3.89 12.10
CA GLN A 165 3.87 -3.17 13.20
C GLN A 165 3.32 -3.61 14.57
N GLY A 166 1.99 -3.67 14.72
CA GLY A 166 1.34 -4.15 15.93
C GLY A 166 1.72 -5.61 16.25
N ALA A 167 1.76 -6.48 15.24
CA ALA A 167 2.14 -7.87 15.44
C ALA A 167 3.59 -8.03 15.90
N VAL A 168 4.55 -7.36 15.24
CA VAL A 168 5.99 -7.43 15.57
C VAL A 168 6.29 -6.64 16.85
N GLY A 169 5.71 -5.46 17.01
CA GLY A 169 5.97 -4.52 18.10
C GLY A 169 5.22 -4.82 19.40
N SER A 170 4.23 -5.70 19.42
CA SER A 170 3.50 -6.02 20.66
C SER A 170 3.01 -7.45 20.71
N SER A 171 2.22 -7.92 19.73
CA SER A 171 1.44 -9.16 19.84
C SER A 171 2.32 -10.40 20.01
N ILE A 172 3.42 -10.53 19.26
CA ILE A 172 4.36 -11.66 19.39
C ILE A 172 4.96 -11.68 20.79
N SER A 173 5.42 -10.55 21.31
CA SER A 173 6.01 -10.44 22.65
C SER A 173 4.99 -10.72 23.75
N MET A 174 3.76 -10.21 23.62
CA MET A 174 2.66 -10.49 24.56
C MET A 174 2.25 -11.96 24.55
N GLY A 175 2.17 -12.56 23.36
CA GLY A 175 1.88 -13.98 23.22
C GLY A 175 2.93 -14.87 23.86
N LEU A 176 4.22 -14.59 23.58
CA LEU A 176 5.34 -15.35 24.14
C LEU A 176 5.42 -15.20 25.67
N ARG A 177 5.24 -13.98 26.19
CA ARG A 177 5.18 -13.73 27.63
C ARG A 177 4.01 -14.50 28.27
N SER A 178 2.83 -14.44 27.69
CA SER A 178 1.65 -15.14 28.22
C SER A 178 1.80 -16.67 28.17
N LEU A 179 2.51 -17.18 27.14
CA LEU A 179 2.85 -18.60 27.08
C LEU A 179 3.78 -19.00 28.24
N VAL A 180 4.84 -18.20 28.50
CA VAL A 180 5.77 -18.43 29.60
C VAL A 180 5.07 -18.32 30.95
N LEU A 181 4.19 -17.33 31.14
CA LEU A 181 3.41 -17.16 32.37
C LEU A 181 2.43 -18.32 32.59
N CYS A 182 1.72 -18.74 31.56
CA CYS A 182 0.78 -19.86 31.63
C CYS A 182 1.49 -21.17 31.97
N ALA A 183 2.58 -21.49 31.24
CA ALA A 183 3.36 -22.69 31.49
C ALA A 183 4.05 -22.66 32.86
N GLY A 184 4.64 -21.53 33.24
CA GLY A 184 5.31 -21.35 34.54
C GLY A 184 4.33 -21.43 35.71
N ALA A 185 3.18 -20.74 35.62
CA ALA A 185 2.13 -20.83 36.68
C ALA A 185 1.55 -22.24 36.79
N LEU A 186 1.34 -22.93 35.66
CA LEU A 186 0.87 -24.32 35.66
C LEU A 186 1.89 -25.27 36.28
N ALA A 187 3.18 -25.12 35.95
CA ALA A 187 4.27 -25.93 36.52
C ALA A 187 4.39 -25.71 38.04
N LEU A 188 4.34 -24.44 38.49
CA LEU A 188 4.39 -24.11 39.92
C LEU A 188 3.15 -24.59 40.67
N LEU A 189 1.96 -24.54 40.05
CA LEU A 189 0.75 -25.08 40.60
C LEU A 189 0.80 -26.62 40.70
N LEU A 190 1.36 -27.30 39.69
CA LEU A 190 1.54 -28.74 39.68
C LEU A 190 2.51 -29.19 40.79
N ALA A 191 3.59 -28.46 41.03
CA ALA A 191 4.54 -28.73 42.08
C ALA A 191 3.97 -28.54 43.50
N THR A 192 3.04 -27.59 43.67
CA THR A 192 2.45 -27.25 44.98
C THR A 192 1.13 -27.98 45.25
N GLN A 193 0.27 -28.15 44.24
CA GLN A 193 -1.09 -28.67 44.37
C GLN A 193 -1.51 -29.53 43.16
N PRO A 194 -0.95 -30.75 42.98
CA PRO A 194 -1.15 -31.56 41.77
C PRO A 194 -2.62 -31.95 41.53
N ARG A 195 -3.40 -32.15 42.60
CA ARG A 195 -4.84 -32.49 42.52
C ARG A 195 -5.68 -31.35 41.93
N LEU A 196 -5.32 -30.09 42.23
CA LEU A 196 -5.99 -28.92 41.67
C LEU A 196 -5.71 -28.71 40.20
N VAL A 197 -4.55 -29.12 39.71
CA VAL A 197 -4.22 -29.00 38.28
C VAL A 197 -5.19 -29.81 37.41
N LEU A 198 -5.56 -31.02 37.85
CA LEU A 198 -6.51 -31.85 37.11
C LEU A 198 -7.89 -31.16 37.02
N SER A 199 -8.36 -30.54 38.11
CA SER A 199 -9.63 -29.80 38.11
C SER A 199 -9.54 -28.52 37.25
N VAL A 200 -8.40 -27.79 37.24
CA VAL A 200 -8.16 -26.66 36.33
C VAL A 200 -8.27 -27.11 34.87
N LEU A 201 -7.58 -28.18 34.48
CA LEU A 201 -7.61 -28.71 33.12
C LEU A 201 -9.02 -29.15 32.69
N LEU A 202 -9.76 -29.78 33.58
CA LEU A 202 -11.15 -30.22 33.36
C LEU A 202 -12.07 -29.01 33.10
N VAL A 203 -11.96 -27.95 33.91
CA VAL A 203 -12.78 -26.74 33.75
C VAL A 203 -12.36 -25.92 32.53
N VAL A 204 -11.08 -25.81 32.26
CA VAL A 204 -10.58 -25.21 31.02
C VAL A 204 -11.19 -25.91 29.80
N GLY A 205 -11.24 -27.24 29.81
CA GLY A 205 -11.92 -28.02 28.76
C GLY A 205 -13.43 -27.72 28.69
N LEU A 206 -14.09 -27.68 29.82
CA LEU A 206 -15.55 -27.44 29.92
C LEU A 206 -15.95 -26.04 29.47
N VAL A 207 -15.11 -25.02 29.69
CA VAL A 207 -15.35 -23.62 29.26
C VAL A 207 -14.87 -23.38 27.84
N VAL A 208 -13.66 -23.87 27.47
CA VAL A 208 -13.04 -23.58 26.20
C VAL A 208 -13.73 -24.26 25.01
N LEU A 209 -14.19 -25.52 25.17
CA LEU A 209 -14.83 -26.24 24.05
C LEU A 209 -16.15 -25.57 23.60
N PRO A 210 -17.11 -25.22 24.49
CA PRO A 210 -18.28 -24.45 24.08
C PRO A 210 -17.93 -23.04 23.58
N ALA A 211 -16.92 -22.38 24.17
CA ALA A 211 -16.45 -21.07 23.72
C ALA A 211 -15.94 -21.12 22.29
N ILE A 212 -15.21 -22.15 21.87
CA ILE A 212 -14.78 -22.37 20.49
C ILE A 212 -15.98 -22.54 19.55
N ALA A 213 -16.99 -23.32 19.96
CA ALA A 213 -18.19 -23.56 19.14
C ALA A 213 -18.99 -22.26 18.92
N ILE A 214 -19.24 -21.49 19.97
CA ILE A 214 -19.94 -20.20 19.91
C ILE A 214 -19.07 -19.18 19.13
N GLY A 215 -17.77 -19.19 19.35
CA GLY A 215 -16.80 -18.33 18.65
C GLY A 215 -16.78 -18.54 17.12
N ARG A 216 -17.03 -19.76 16.63
CA ARG A 216 -17.21 -20.04 15.19
C ARG A 216 -18.44 -19.30 14.64
N ARG A 217 -19.54 -19.23 15.40
CA ARG A 217 -20.76 -18.49 15.03
C ARG A 217 -20.51 -16.99 15.02
N VAL A 218 -19.83 -16.46 16.03
CA VAL A 218 -19.41 -15.03 16.08
C VAL A 218 -18.56 -14.68 14.87
N ARG A 219 -17.60 -15.51 14.48
CA ARG A 219 -16.75 -15.29 13.29
C ARG A 219 -17.57 -15.21 12.00
N ARG A 220 -18.57 -16.10 11.84
CA ARG A 220 -19.46 -16.07 10.66
C ARG A 220 -20.28 -14.77 10.61
N LEU A 221 -20.85 -14.35 11.74
CA LEU A 221 -21.60 -13.10 11.84
C LEU A 221 -20.70 -11.87 11.65
N SER A 222 -19.44 -11.92 12.09
CA SER A 222 -18.48 -10.85 11.86
C SER A 222 -18.20 -10.64 10.38
N ARG A 223 -18.06 -11.71 9.58
CA ARG A 223 -17.89 -11.61 8.12
C ARG A 223 -19.11 -10.97 7.48
N ALA A 224 -20.31 -11.48 7.78
CA ALA A 224 -21.55 -10.91 7.25
C ALA A 224 -21.73 -9.43 7.62
N SER A 225 -21.27 -9.01 8.83
CA SER A 225 -21.29 -7.61 9.25
C SER A 225 -20.29 -6.76 8.44
N GLN A 226 -19.11 -7.30 8.14
CA GLN A 226 -18.10 -6.61 7.31
C GLN A 226 -18.59 -6.43 5.87
N ASP A 227 -19.22 -7.46 5.30
CA ASP A 227 -19.78 -7.40 3.95
C ASP A 227 -20.85 -6.29 3.85
N ARG A 228 -21.74 -6.17 4.86
CA ARG A 228 -22.76 -5.11 4.90
C ARG A 228 -22.17 -3.69 5.06
N ILE A 229 -21.08 -3.55 5.82
CA ILE A 229 -20.37 -2.27 5.93
C ILE A 229 -19.70 -1.92 4.59
N ALA A 230 -19.12 -2.90 3.90
CA ALA A 230 -18.52 -2.70 2.59
C ALA A 230 -19.57 -2.26 1.54
N ASP A 231 -20.78 -2.88 1.56
CA ASP A 231 -21.90 -2.48 0.69
C ASP A 231 -22.27 -1.01 0.91
N ALA A 232 -22.44 -0.59 2.18
CA ALA A 232 -22.77 0.81 2.51
C ALA A 232 -21.64 1.78 2.12
N SER A 233 -20.38 1.40 2.37
CA SER A 233 -19.22 2.21 1.97
C SER A 233 -19.09 2.34 0.46
N GLY A 234 -19.44 1.28 -0.29
CA GLY A 234 -19.49 1.31 -1.75
C GLY A 234 -20.48 2.33 -2.29
N ILE A 235 -21.71 2.35 -1.71
CA ILE A 235 -22.74 3.35 -2.06
C ILE A 235 -22.23 4.77 -1.78
N ALA A 236 -21.64 5.01 -0.60
CA ALA A 236 -21.11 6.32 -0.25
C ALA A 236 -19.99 6.76 -1.20
N GLY A 237 -19.08 5.86 -1.56
CA GLY A 237 -17.97 6.14 -2.50
C GLY A 237 -18.50 6.53 -3.88
N GLU A 238 -19.42 5.74 -4.44
CA GLU A 238 -20.05 6.01 -5.74
C GLU A 238 -20.74 7.37 -5.78
N VAL A 239 -21.55 7.69 -4.76
CA VAL A 239 -22.31 8.93 -4.67
C VAL A 239 -21.41 10.16 -4.50
N LEU A 240 -20.38 10.06 -3.63
CA LEU A 240 -19.46 11.17 -3.37
C LEU A 240 -18.53 11.45 -4.57
N GLU A 241 -18.15 10.43 -5.32
CA GLU A 241 -17.38 10.59 -6.55
C GLU A 241 -18.18 11.30 -7.63
N ALA A 242 -19.51 11.03 -7.66
CA ALA A 242 -20.45 11.63 -8.61
C ALA A 242 -21.28 12.79 -8.00
N ILE A 243 -20.82 13.45 -6.95
CA ILE A 243 -21.60 14.45 -6.20
C ILE A 243 -22.14 15.59 -7.07
N PRO A 244 -21.42 16.14 -8.09
CA PRO A 244 -21.97 17.15 -8.97
C PRO A 244 -23.18 16.65 -9.77
N VAL A 245 -23.20 15.36 -10.15
CA VAL A 245 -24.33 14.76 -10.86
C VAL A 245 -25.54 14.64 -9.93
N VAL A 246 -25.34 14.12 -8.72
CA VAL A 246 -26.42 13.99 -7.72
C VAL A 246 -27.08 15.33 -7.44
N GLN A 247 -26.28 16.38 -7.23
CA GLN A 247 -26.77 17.73 -6.98
C GLN A 247 -27.46 18.35 -8.20
N SER A 248 -26.90 18.14 -9.41
CA SER A 248 -27.51 18.64 -10.65
C SER A 248 -28.90 18.06 -10.92
N PHE A 249 -29.14 16.82 -10.47
CA PHE A 249 -30.43 16.14 -10.59
C PHE A 249 -31.30 16.24 -9.33
N VAL A 250 -30.86 16.96 -8.29
CA VAL A 250 -31.57 17.15 -7.00
C VAL A 250 -31.98 15.82 -6.37
N GLN A 251 -31.06 14.83 -6.38
CA GLN A 251 -31.32 13.47 -5.90
C GLN A 251 -30.74 13.19 -4.49
N GLU A 252 -30.31 14.21 -3.75
CA GLU A 252 -29.67 14.06 -2.44
C GLU A 252 -30.55 13.25 -1.46
N ARG A 253 -31.88 13.51 -1.48
CA ARG A 253 -32.81 12.80 -0.59
C ARG A 253 -32.92 11.30 -0.91
N ALA A 254 -32.91 10.96 -2.20
CA ALA A 254 -32.97 9.57 -2.64
C ALA A 254 -31.70 8.80 -2.26
N GLU A 255 -30.53 9.41 -2.45
CA GLU A 255 -29.25 8.80 -2.09
C GLU A 255 -29.05 8.70 -0.58
N VAL A 256 -29.51 9.70 0.19
CA VAL A 256 -29.52 9.61 1.66
C VAL A 256 -30.40 8.45 2.13
N ALA A 257 -31.58 8.27 1.55
CA ALA A 257 -32.48 7.17 1.89
C ALA A 257 -31.85 5.80 1.54
N ARG A 258 -31.23 5.68 0.36
CA ARG A 258 -30.51 4.48 -0.09
C ARG A 258 -29.37 4.11 0.86
N PHE A 259 -28.57 5.08 1.27
CA PHE A 259 -27.47 4.89 2.22
C PHE A 259 -28.00 4.55 3.63
N ALA A 260 -29.05 5.22 4.11
CA ALA A 260 -29.67 4.95 5.40
C ALA A 260 -30.19 3.53 5.49
N ASP A 261 -30.85 3.01 4.45
CA ASP A 261 -31.33 1.62 4.40
C ASP A 261 -30.18 0.60 4.41
N ALA A 262 -29.08 0.87 3.69
CA ALA A 262 -27.88 0.03 3.72
C ALA A 262 -27.20 0.05 5.11
N SER A 263 -27.13 1.21 5.75
CA SER A 263 -26.61 1.39 7.11
C SER A 263 -27.46 0.66 8.16
N GLU A 264 -28.78 0.69 8.04
CA GLU A 264 -29.69 -0.01 8.95
C GLU A 264 -29.54 -1.55 8.83
N ARG A 265 -29.39 -2.07 7.60
CA ARG A 265 -29.06 -3.49 7.39
C ARG A 265 -27.71 -3.88 8.01
N ALA A 266 -26.70 -3.02 7.91
CA ALA A 266 -25.41 -3.22 8.53
C ALA A 266 -25.54 -3.22 10.06
N PHE A 267 -26.28 -2.27 10.64
CA PHE A 267 -26.59 -2.18 12.06
C PHE A 267 -27.29 -3.45 12.58
N ALA A 268 -28.35 -3.89 11.94
CA ALA A 268 -29.09 -5.09 12.34
C ALA A 268 -28.19 -6.33 12.39
N THR A 269 -27.27 -6.47 11.42
CA THR A 269 -26.30 -7.56 11.38
C THR A 269 -25.25 -7.42 12.50
N ALA A 270 -24.77 -6.19 12.76
CA ALA A 270 -23.83 -5.90 13.84
C ALA A 270 -24.44 -6.18 15.21
N VAL A 271 -25.72 -5.85 15.45
CA VAL A 271 -26.44 -6.15 16.70
C VAL A 271 -26.52 -7.67 16.94
N ARG A 272 -26.87 -8.46 15.92
CA ARG A 272 -26.88 -9.92 16.03
C ARG A 272 -25.51 -10.49 16.41
N ARG A 273 -24.43 -9.98 15.79
CA ARG A 273 -23.05 -10.33 16.13
C ARG A 273 -22.73 -9.97 17.59
N THR A 274 -23.03 -8.74 17.98
CA THR A 274 -22.75 -8.22 19.32
C THR A 274 -23.50 -9.00 20.39
N ARG A 275 -24.78 -9.33 20.16
CA ARG A 275 -25.58 -10.17 21.09
C ARG A 275 -24.96 -11.56 21.29
N THR A 276 -24.53 -12.21 20.19
CA THR A 276 -23.88 -13.53 20.29
C THR A 276 -22.52 -13.43 21.02
N ARG A 277 -21.76 -12.34 20.77
CA ARG A 277 -20.49 -12.07 21.47
C ARG A 277 -20.71 -11.80 22.96
N ALA A 278 -21.72 -11.01 23.32
CA ALA A 278 -22.07 -10.72 24.72
C ALA A 278 -22.41 -12.00 25.50
N LEU A 279 -23.21 -12.88 24.90
CA LEU A 279 -23.53 -14.19 25.50
C LEU A 279 -22.28 -15.05 25.69
N LEU A 280 -21.38 -15.08 24.71
CA LEU A 280 -20.09 -15.77 24.82
C LEU A 280 -19.25 -15.21 25.97
N THR A 281 -19.14 -13.88 26.05
CA THR A 281 -18.37 -13.19 27.09
C THR A 281 -18.96 -13.48 28.48
N ALA A 282 -20.27 -13.38 28.63
CA ALA A 282 -20.94 -13.71 29.88
C ALA A 282 -20.70 -15.19 30.31
N PHE A 283 -20.82 -16.12 29.34
CA PHE A 283 -20.56 -17.54 29.58
C PHE A 283 -19.12 -17.80 30.08
N VAL A 284 -18.14 -17.18 29.43
CA VAL A 284 -16.72 -17.34 29.81
C VAL A 284 -16.45 -16.73 31.19
N ILE A 285 -16.96 -15.52 31.46
CA ILE A 285 -16.76 -14.84 32.74
C ILE A 285 -17.39 -15.67 33.85
N VAL A 286 -18.67 -16.07 33.73
CA VAL A 286 -19.38 -16.85 34.73
C VAL A 286 -18.66 -18.18 34.96
N GLY A 287 -18.24 -18.88 33.91
CA GLY A 287 -17.51 -20.14 34.01
C GLY A 287 -16.18 -20.02 34.77
N VAL A 288 -15.41 -18.99 34.46
CA VAL A 288 -14.11 -18.73 35.13
C VAL A 288 -14.32 -18.36 36.60
N PHE A 289 -15.25 -17.46 36.92
CA PHE A 289 -15.51 -17.04 38.28
C PHE A 289 -16.16 -18.16 39.13
N ALA A 290 -17.09 -18.92 38.55
CA ALA A 290 -17.68 -20.08 39.24
C ALA A 290 -16.59 -21.09 39.64
N PHE A 291 -15.64 -21.36 38.75
CA PHE A 291 -14.52 -22.23 39.05
C PHE A 291 -13.60 -21.65 40.15
N LEU A 292 -13.27 -20.36 40.04
CA LEU A 292 -12.40 -19.68 41.01
C LEU A 292 -13.04 -19.74 42.41
N LEU A 293 -14.32 -19.43 42.53
CA LEU A 293 -15.07 -19.49 43.79
C LEU A 293 -15.16 -20.91 44.33
N TRP A 294 -15.44 -21.90 43.47
CA TRP A 294 -15.48 -23.31 43.88
C TRP A 294 -14.10 -23.78 44.37
N SER A 295 -13.03 -23.44 43.68
CA SER A 295 -11.65 -23.75 44.07
C SER A 295 -11.25 -23.07 45.38
N LEU A 296 -11.67 -21.79 45.57
CA LEU A 296 -11.44 -21.03 46.79
C LEU A 296 -12.18 -21.67 47.98
N TYR A 297 -13.46 -22.09 47.80
CA TYR A 297 -14.24 -22.75 48.81
C TYR A 297 -13.57 -24.06 49.29
N GLY A 298 -13.17 -24.92 48.35
CA GLY A 298 -12.44 -26.14 48.70
C GLY A 298 -11.06 -25.88 49.34
N GLY A 299 -10.39 -24.80 48.94
CA GLY A 299 -9.14 -24.35 49.56
C GLY A 299 -9.33 -23.85 50.98
N VAL A 300 -10.41 -23.09 51.27
CA VAL A 300 -10.77 -22.64 52.62
C VAL A 300 -11.06 -23.84 53.54
N GLN A 301 -11.82 -24.85 53.07
CA GLN A 301 -12.03 -26.07 53.81
C GLN A 301 -10.71 -26.79 54.15
N ALA A 302 -9.78 -26.86 53.17
CA ALA A 302 -8.47 -27.47 53.38
C ALA A 302 -7.61 -26.70 54.40
N VAL A 303 -7.77 -25.37 54.49
CA VAL A 303 -7.10 -24.54 55.52
C VAL A 303 -7.73 -24.79 56.91
N VAL A 304 -9.05 -24.83 57.01
CA VAL A 304 -9.77 -25.14 58.28
C VAL A 304 -9.39 -26.52 58.79
N ASP A 305 -9.26 -27.51 57.90
CA ASP A 305 -8.85 -28.87 58.22
C ASP A 305 -7.33 -29.01 58.53
N GLY A 306 -6.56 -27.92 58.47
CA GLY A 306 -5.13 -27.92 58.71
C GLY A 306 -4.29 -28.60 57.61
N ARG A 307 -4.88 -28.91 56.45
CA ARG A 307 -4.22 -29.59 55.35
C ARG A 307 -3.47 -28.61 54.41
N MET A 308 -3.72 -27.32 54.54
CA MET A 308 -3.14 -26.26 53.73
C MET A 308 -2.94 -24.99 54.55
N SER A 309 -1.84 -24.21 54.26
CA SER A 309 -1.68 -22.89 54.87
C SER A 309 -2.50 -21.83 54.13
N ALA A 310 -2.85 -20.74 54.81
CA ALA A 310 -3.56 -19.58 54.22
C ALA A 310 -2.71 -18.92 53.12
N GLY A 311 -1.40 -18.87 53.29
CA GLY A 311 -0.50 -18.37 52.24
C GLY A 311 -0.45 -19.25 50.99
N THR A 312 -0.51 -20.60 51.16
CA THR A 312 -0.62 -21.53 50.04
C THR A 312 -1.96 -21.34 49.29
N LEU A 313 -3.06 -21.10 50.00
CA LEU A 313 -4.33 -20.78 49.37
C LEU A 313 -4.27 -19.51 48.55
N SER A 314 -3.69 -18.43 49.08
CA SER A 314 -3.51 -17.15 48.40
C SER A 314 -2.64 -17.31 47.14
N GLN A 315 -1.53 -18.03 47.26
CA GLN A 315 -0.63 -18.33 46.13
C GLN A 315 -1.37 -19.11 45.02
N THR A 316 -2.13 -20.12 45.39
CA THR A 316 -2.90 -20.94 44.44
C THR A 316 -3.95 -20.12 43.69
N ALA A 317 -4.73 -19.28 44.41
CA ALA A 317 -5.70 -18.39 43.79
C ALA A 317 -5.08 -17.44 42.78
N LEU A 318 -3.90 -16.87 43.10
CA LEU A 318 -3.18 -15.97 42.18
C LEU A 318 -2.63 -16.70 40.95
N TYR A 319 -2.11 -17.93 41.09
CA TYR A 319 -1.68 -18.69 39.91
C TYR A 319 -2.85 -19.08 39.00
N ILE A 320 -4.02 -19.45 39.56
CA ILE A 320 -5.23 -19.73 38.77
C ILE A 320 -5.66 -18.46 38.01
N ALA A 321 -5.67 -17.30 38.66
CA ALA A 321 -6.01 -16.03 38.03
C ALA A 321 -4.99 -15.67 36.90
N LEU A 322 -3.70 -15.92 37.13
CA LEU A 322 -2.64 -15.68 36.15
C LEU A 322 -2.76 -16.59 34.93
N ILE A 323 -3.11 -17.88 35.12
CA ILE A 323 -3.38 -18.82 34.03
C ILE A 323 -4.57 -18.34 33.21
N ALA A 324 -5.69 -17.97 33.85
CA ALA A 324 -6.90 -17.51 33.20
C ALA A 324 -6.63 -16.23 32.35
N ALA A 325 -5.92 -15.26 32.93
CA ALA A 325 -5.53 -14.03 32.20
C ALA A 325 -4.62 -14.35 31.01
N SER A 326 -3.64 -15.24 31.19
CA SER A 326 -2.70 -15.62 30.12
C SER A 326 -3.40 -16.31 28.94
N VAL A 327 -4.35 -17.20 29.22
CA VAL A 327 -5.15 -17.87 28.17
C VAL A 327 -6.00 -16.85 27.40
N ALA A 328 -6.59 -15.86 28.07
CA ALA A 328 -7.36 -14.80 27.41
C ALA A 328 -6.47 -13.99 26.44
N VAL A 329 -5.28 -13.57 26.88
CA VAL A 329 -4.31 -12.84 26.04
C VAL A 329 -3.84 -13.70 24.86
N LEU A 330 -3.55 -14.99 25.06
CA LEU A 330 -3.17 -15.89 23.98
C LEU A 330 -4.25 -16.01 22.89
N ALA A 331 -5.52 -16.04 23.28
CA ALA A 331 -6.64 -16.07 22.36
C ALA A 331 -6.76 -14.77 21.54
N GLU A 332 -6.52 -13.62 22.15
CA GLU A 332 -6.48 -12.30 21.47
C GLU A 332 -5.32 -12.21 20.49
N VAL A 333 -4.11 -12.53 20.96
CA VAL A 333 -2.88 -12.52 20.14
C VAL A 333 -3.00 -13.43 18.92
N TRP A 334 -3.62 -14.60 19.07
CA TRP A 334 -3.87 -15.49 17.93
C TRP A 334 -4.68 -14.80 16.83
N GLY A 335 -5.71 -14.04 17.20
CA GLY A 335 -6.51 -13.26 16.25
C GLY A 335 -5.70 -12.16 15.56
N GLU A 336 -4.83 -11.49 16.30
CA GLU A 336 -3.94 -10.44 15.76
C GLU A 336 -2.89 -11.00 14.79
N LEU A 337 -2.26 -12.12 15.14
CA LEU A 337 -1.28 -12.79 14.27
C LEU A 337 -1.92 -13.28 12.96
N LEU A 338 -3.17 -13.73 12.97
CA LEU A 338 -3.87 -14.10 11.74
C LEU A 338 -4.18 -12.88 10.86
N ARG A 339 -4.51 -11.72 11.45
CA ARG A 339 -4.68 -10.45 10.71
C ARG A 339 -3.35 -10.01 10.10
N ALA A 340 -2.28 -10.05 10.90
CA ALA A 340 -0.95 -9.70 10.43
C ALA A 340 -0.44 -10.65 9.32
N ALA A 341 -0.76 -11.94 9.40
CA ALA A 341 -0.44 -12.89 8.34
C ALA A 341 -1.12 -12.53 7.01
N GLY A 342 -2.40 -12.13 7.05
CA GLY A 342 -3.11 -11.66 5.85
C GLY A 342 -2.55 -10.34 5.30
N ALA A 343 -2.20 -9.39 6.16
CA ALA A 343 -1.55 -8.15 5.75
C ALA A 343 -0.16 -8.40 5.14
N THR A 344 0.62 -9.33 5.74
CA THR A 344 1.92 -9.74 5.21
C THR A 344 1.80 -10.38 3.83
N GLU A 345 0.82 -11.26 3.62
CA GLU A 345 0.56 -11.91 2.34
C GLU A 345 0.34 -10.86 1.23
N ARG A 346 -0.57 -9.90 1.45
CA ARG A 346 -0.83 -8.81 0.48
C ARG A 346 0.39 -7.91 0.22
N LEU A 347 1.22 -7.70 1.23
CA LEU A 347 2.42 -6.88 1.08
C LEU A 347 3.53 -7.62 0.30
N MET A 348 3.65 -8.94 0.53
CA MET A 348 4.58 -9.79 -0.22
C MET A 348 4.16 -9.93 -1.69
N GLU A 349 2.85 -9.98 -1.99
CA GLU A 349 2.37 -9.91 -3.37
C GLU A 349 2.91 -8.69 -4.13
N LEU A 350 3.03 -7.52 -3.46
CA LEU A 350 3.64 -6.34 -4.08
C LEU A 350 5.15 -6.51 -4.29
N LEU A 351 5.87 -7.12 -3.35
CA LEU A 351 7.31 -7.37 -3.45
C LEU A 351 7.68 -8.49 -4.43
N ASP A 352 6.78 -9.46 -4.60
CA ASP A 352 6.94 -10.56 -5.55
C ASP A 352 6.51 -10.18 -6.98
N ALA A 353 5.81 -9.04 -7.15
CA ALA A 353 5.39 -8.54 -8.45
C ALA A 353 6.60 -8.29 -9.34
N ARG A 354 6.60 -8.86 -10.53
CA ARG A 354 7.68 -8.67 -11.50
C ARG A 354 7.20 -7.77 -12.61
N SER A 355 8.01 -6.77 -12.93
CA SER A 355 7.78 -5.96 -14.13
C SER A 355 7.89 -6.84 -15.38
N PRO A 356 6.92 -6.77 -16.30
CA PRO A 356 7.06 -7.45 -17.59
C PRO A 356 8.18 -6.87 -18.45
N ILE A 357 8.63 -5.64 -18.13
CA ILE A 357 9.76 -4.99 -18.79
C ILE A 357 11.04 -5.33 -18.02
N ALA A 358 11.79 -6.29 -18.54
CA ALA A 358 13.02 -6.74 -17.92
C ALA A 358 14.23 -5.96 -18.46
N GLU A 359 15.20 -5.69 -17.59
CA GLU A 359 16.52 -5.22 -18.01
C GLU A 359 17.25 -6.36 -18.76
N PRO A 360 17.93 -6.07 -19.89
CA PRO A 360 18.69 -7.09 -20.58
C PRO A 360 19.89 -7.56 -19.75
N ALA A 361 20.21 -8.86 -19.83
CA ALA A 361 21.33 -9.43 -19.08
C ALA A 361 22.70 -8.84 -19.53
N GLN A 362 22.79 -8.46 -20.80
CA GLN A 362 23.96 -7.80 -21.39
C GLN A 362 23.49 -6.55 -22.13
N PRO A 363 23.39 -5.40 -21.44
CA PRO A 363 22.92 -4.17 -22.05
C PRO A 363 23.88 -3.67 -23.14
N GLN A 364 23.33 -3.30 -24.29
CA GLN A 364 24.07 -2.60 -25.33
C GLN A 364 24.06 -1.10 -25.01
N PRO A 365 25.23 -0.44 -24.99
CA PRO A 365 25.31 1.00 -24.80
C PRO A 365 24.71 1.73 -25.99
N LEU A 366 23.97 2.80 -25.75
CA LEU A 366 23.50 3.68 -26.80
C LEU A 366 24.64 4.58 -27.30
N PRO A 367 24.82 4.76 -28.63
CA PRO A 367 25.86 5.63 -29.18
C PRO A 367 25.76 7.06 -28.62
N PRO A 368 26.86 7.79 -28.45
CA PRO A 368 26.82 9.21 -28.09
C PRO A 368 25.98 10.02 -29.07
N ALA A 369 25.10 10.89 -28.56
CA ALA A 369 24.26 11.75 -29.40
C ALA A 369 24.45 13.20 -28.99
N ALA A 370 25.08 13.99 -29.88
CA ALA A 370 25.29 15.42 -29.66
C ALA A 370 24.13 16.27 -30.22
N HIS A 371 23.56 15.88 -31.37
CA HIS A 371 22.49 16.63 -32.04
C HIS A 371 21.40 15.69 -32.56
N GLY A 372 20.46 15.33 -31.66
CA GLY A 372 19.39 14.43 -32.02
C GLY A 372 19.78 12.95 -32.13
N VAL A 373 18.82 12.10 -32.31
CA VAL A 373 18.97 10.64 -32.49
C VAL A 373 18.10 10.16 -33.65
N GLY A 374 18.56 9.12 -34.34
CA GLY A 374 17.75 8.42 -35.33
C GLY A 374 16.77 7.48 -34.64
N VAL A 375 15.53 7.45 -35.10
CA VAL A 375 14.48 6.55 -34.57
C VAL A 375 13.94 5.69 -35.71
N GLN A 376 13.88 4.39 -35.51
CA GLN A 376 13.36 3.44 -36.49
C GLN A 376 12.30 2.54 -35.89
N PHE A 377 11.16 2.48 -36.54
CA PHE A 377 10.11 1.46 -36.34
C PHE A 377 10.18 0.48 -37.50
N ASP A 378 10.25 -0.80 -37.20
CA ASP A 378 10.42 -1.87 -38.18
C ASP A 378 9.35 -2.93 -37.95
N ALA A 379 8.31 -2.93 -38.80
CA ALA A 379 7.15 -3.82 -38.76
C ALA A 379 6.54 -4.02 -37.36
N VAL A 380 6.40 -2.93 -36.59
CA VAL A 380 5.98 -2.96 -35.21
C VAL A 380 4.52 -3.36 -35.08
N ARG A 381 4.26 -4.41 -34.29
CA ARG A 381 2.93 -4.89 -33.91
C ARG A 381 2.79 -4.77 -32.40
N PHE A 382 1.62 -4.28 -31.97
CA PHE A 382 1.35 -4.09 -30.55
C PHE A 382 -0.14 -4.09 -30.21
N ALA A 383 -0.50 -4.79 -29.12
CA ALA A 383 -1.79 -4.72 -28.44
C ALA A 383 -1.58 -4.46 -26.94
N TYR A 384 -2.43 -3.66 -26.30
CA TYR A 384 -2.35 -3.49 -24.86
C TYR A 384 -2.70 -4.80 -24.14
N PRO A 385 -1.94 -5.18 -23.10
CA PRO A 385 -2.20 -6.42 -22.34
C PRO A 385 -3.60 -6.52 -21.75
N ALA A 386 -4.22 -5.37 -21.41
CA ALA A 386 -5.60 -5.30 -20.94
C ALA A 386 -6.63 -5.67 -22.04
N ARG A 387 -6.26 -5.57 -23.33
CA ARG A 387 -7.12 -5.86 -24.48
C ARG A 387 -6.36 -6.58 -25.60
N PRO A 388 -5.88 -7.81 -25.38
CA PRO A 388 -4.97 -8.50 -26.29
C PRO A 388 -5.60 -8.83 -27.66
N ALA A 389 -6.92 -8.91 -27.74
CA ALA A 389 -7.63 -9.12 -28.99
C ALA A 389 -7.68 -7.88 -29.91
N GLN A 390 -7.38 -6.69 -29.38
CA GLN A 390 -7.43 -5.42 -30.11
C GLN A 390 -6.03 -4.94 -30.44
N GLN A 391 -5.53 -5.29 -31.63
CA GLN A 391 -4.24 -4.81 -32.12
C GLN A 391 -4.30 -3.32 -32.42
N VAL A 392 -3.48 -2.54 -31.72
CA VAL A 392 -3.42 -1.07 -31.83
C VAL A 392 -2.43 -0.64 -32.90
N LEU A 393 -1.25 -1.26 -33.01
CA LEU A 393 -0.29 -1.06 -34.10
C LEU A 393 -0.17 -2.31 -34.93
N ARG A 394 -0.20 -2.14 -36.27
CA ARG A 394 -0.27 -3.22 -37.26
C ARG A 394 0.83 -3.05 -38.30
N GLU A 395 2.01 -3.63 -38.02
CA GLU A 395 3.18 -3.58 -38.91
C GLU A 395 3.61 -2.13 -39.25
N LEU A 396 3.62 -1.29 -38.20
CA LEU A 396 4.03 0.11 -38.35
C LEU A 396 5.53 0.21 -38.63
N SER A 397 5.89 0.83 -39.77
CA SER A 397 7.28 1.02 -40.20
C SER A 397 7.51 2.45 -40.67
N PHE A 398 8.51 3.09 -40.10
CA PHE A 398 9.03 4.39 -40.50
C PHE A 398 10.41 4.64 -39.90
N THR A 399 11.15 5.60 -40.46
CA THR A 399 12.45 6.07 -39.92
C THR A 399 12.41 7.58 -39.76
N ILE A 400 12.97 8.09 -38.69
CA ILE A 400 13.14 9.52 -38.41
C ILE A 400 14.64 9.78 -38.33
N GLU A 401 15.09 10.76 -39.11
CA GLU A 401 16.50 11.16 -39.15
C GLU A 401 16.88 12.00 -37.93
N ARG A 402 18.17 12.04 -37.61
CA ARG A 402 18.69 12.86 -36.53
C ARG A 402 18.38 14.34 -36.74
N GLY A 403 17.86 15.00 -35.71
CA GLY A 403 17.50 16.43 -35.76
C GLY A 403 16.21 16.74 -36.50
N GLN A 404 15.53 15.73 -37.07
CA GLN A 404 14.28 15.92 -37.81
C GLN A 404 13.11 16.15 -36.84
N THR A 405 12.22 17.08 -37.18
CA THR A 405 10.95 17.31 -36.53
C THR A 405 9.83 16.58 -37.28
N VAL A 406 9.19 15.62 -36.65
CA VAL A 406 8.12 14.81 -37.24
C VAL A 406 6.81 15.01 -36.50
N ALA A 407 5.73 15.31 -37.23
CA ALA A 407 4.39 15.37 -36.70
C ALA A 407 3.64 14.03 -36.92
N LEU A 408 3.08 13.45 -35.84
CA LEU A 408 2.16 12.32 -35.91
C LEU A 408 0.73 12.83 -35.95
N VAL A 409 0.01 12.57 -37.04
CA VAL A 409 -1.37 13.00 -37.27
C VAL A 409 -2.28 11.78 -37.46
N GLY A 410 -3.54 11.87 -37.09
CA GLY A 410 -4.52 10.81 -37.27
C GLY A 410 -5.70 10.95 -36.32
N ALA A 411 -6.76 10.23 -36.58
CA ALA A 411 -7.97 10.21 -35.74
C ALA A 411 -7.67 9.77 -34.30
N SER A 412 -8.60 10.05 -33.38
CA SER A 412 -8.52 9.49 -32.03
C SER A 412 -8.49 7.96 -32.09
N GLY A 413 -7.63 7.32 -31.30
CA GLY A 413 -7.46 5.86 -31.33
C GLY A 413 -6.56 5.33 -32.48
N ALA A 414 -5.97 6.18 -33.33
CA ALA A 414 -5.09 5.73 -34.41
C ALA A 414 -3.76 5.11 -33.94
N GLY A 415 -3.41 5.21 -32.65
CA GLY A 415 -2.18 4.64 -32.08
C GLY A 415 -1.06 5.66 -31.81
N LYS A 416 -1.31 6.96 -31.94
CA LYS A 416 -0.28 8.03 -31.77
C LYS A 416 0.37 8.01 -30.38
N THR A 417 -0.41 8.02 -29.30
CA THR A 417 0.10 7.94 -27.91
C THR A 417 0.80 6.61 -27.63
N THR A 418 0.35 5.54 -28.30
CA THR A 418 0.99 4.22 -28.19
C THR A 418 2.43 4.25 -28.71
N VAL A 419 2.71 5.00 -29.79
CA VAL A 419 4.09 5.23 -30.29
C VAL A 419 4.96 5.82 -29.19
N PHE A 420 4.47 6.79 -28.42
CA PHE A 420 5.20 7.41 -27.31
C PHE A 420 5.42 6.44 -26.13
N HIS A 421 4.42 5.64 -25.80
CA HIS A 421 4.55 4.63 -24.75
C HIS A 421 5.61 3.58 -25.09
N LEU A 422 5.66 3.15 -26.35
CA LEU A 422 6.64 2.17 -26.82
C LEU A 422 8.05 2.77 -26.90
N LEU A 423 8.22 4.03 -27.35
CA LEU A 423 9.51 4.72 -27.35
C LEU A 423 10.11 4.86 -25.94
N GLN A 424 9.27 5.14 -24.94
CA GLN A 424 9.67 5.20 -23.54
C GLN A 424 9.86 3.81 -22.91
N ARG A 425 9.60 2.77 -23.70
CA ARG A 425 9.58 1.36 -23.26
C ARG A 425 8.75 1.18 -21.99
N PHE A 426 7.52 1.72 -21.99
CA PHE A 426 6.51 1.42 -20.98
C PHE A 426 5.87 0.05 -21.25
N TYR A 427 5.94 -0.39 -22.49
CA TYR A 427 5.56 -1.70 -23.00
C TYR A 427 6.61 -2.18 -23.99
N ASP A 428 6.83 -3.48 -24.10
CA ASP A 428 7.59 -4.08 -25.19
C ASP A 428 6.65 -4.42 -26.36
N VAL A 429 7.17 -4.45 -27.57
CA VAL A 429 6.39 -4.76 -28.79
C VAL A 429 6.07 -6.24 -28.89
N ASP A 430 4.90 -6.60 -29.43
CA ASP A 430 4.50 -8.00 -29.70
C ASP A 430 5.22 -8.58 -30.92
N GLY A 431 5.67 -7.74 -31.83
CA GLY A 431 6.43 -8.12 -33.01
C GLY A 431 7.12 -6.92 -33.65
N GLY A 432 8.13 -7.19 -34.46
CA GLY A 432 8.98 -6.14 -35.00
C GLY A 432 10.01 -5.60 -34.00
N ALA A 433 10.57 -4.44 -34.30
CA ALA A 433 11.57 -3.80 -33.46
C ALA A 433 11.47 -2.26 -33.50
N ILE A 434 11.82 -1.61 -32.39
CA ILE A 434 12.04 -0.17 -32.34
C ILE A 434 13.49 0.06 -31.99
N ARG A 435 14.19 0.89 -32.78
CA ARG A 435 15.61 1.19 -32.59
C ARG A 435 15.83 2.69 -32.41
N ILE A 436 16.76 3.02 -31.54
CA ILE A 436 17.35 4.37 -31.42
C ILE A 436 18.82 4.25 -31.80
N ASP A 437 19.24 5.00 -32.80
CA ASP A 437 20.59 4.96 -33.35
C ASP A 437 21.07 3.54 -33.69
N GLY A 438 20.17 2.68 -34.21
CA GLY A 438 20.44 1.29 -34.60
C GLY A 438 20.34 0.28 -33.47
N VAL A 439 20.25 0.69 -32.19
CA VAL A 439 20.14 -0.19 -31.03
C VAL A 439 18.66 -0.46 -30.73
N ASP A 440 18.27 -1.73 -30.63
CA ASP A 440 16.91 -2.13 -30.21
C ASP A 440 16.65 -1.66 -28.77
N LEU A 441 15.48 -1.07 -28.51
CA LEU A 441 15.12 -0.58 -27.18
C LEU A 441 15.18 -1.67 -26.12
N ARG A 442 14.92 -2.92 -26.50
CA ARG A 442 14.95 -4.09 -25.59
C ARG A 442 16.37 -4.47 -25.18
N ALA A 443 17.37 -4.10 -25.97
CA ALA A 443 18.77 -4.35 -25.68
C ALA A 443 19.42 -3.24 -24.85
N ALA A 444 18.85 -2.05 -24.76
CA ALA A 444 19.38 -0.92 -24.00
C ALA A 444 18.95 -0.97 -22.50
N ARG A 445 19.76 -0.38 -21.61
CA ARG A 445 19.34 -0.12 -20.22
C ARG A 445 18.20 0.88 -20.19
N LEU A 446 17.14 0.60 -19.40
CA LEU A 446 15.99 1.49 -19.29
C LEU A 446 16.37 2.90 -18.81
N ALA A 447 17.26 3.02 -17.85
CA ALA A 447 17.71 4.31 -17.35
C ALA A 447 18.44 5.12 -18.42
N GLU A 448 19.31 4.48 -19.20
CA GLU A 448 20.05 5.11 -20.30
C GLU A 448 19.12 5.51 -21.45
N LEU A 449 18.18 4.63 -21.83
CA LEU A 449 17.15 4.91 -22.82
C LEU A 449 16.32 6.13 -22.43
N ARG A 450 15.76 6.11 -21.21
CA ARG A 450 14.88 7.19 -20.72
C ARG A 450 15.63 8.49 -20.47
N ALA A 451 16.94 8.44 -20.19
CA ALA A 451 17.77 9.64 -20.13
C ALA A 451 17.87 10.35 -21.49
N ARG A 452 17.79 9.60 -22.61
CA ARG A 452 17.82 10.14 -23.99
C ARG A 452 16.49 10.73 -24.45
N ILE A 453 15.40 10.62 -23.67
CA ILE A 453 14.06 11.03 -24.08
C ILE A 453 13.54 12.10 -23.11
N ALA A 454 13.25 13.30 -23.59
CA ALA A 454 12.46 14.28 -22.88
C ALA A 454 11.00 14.22 -23.34
N VAL A 455 10.07 14.43 -22.44
CA VAL A 455 8.62 14.38 -22.73
C VAL A 455 7.95 15.62 -22.20
N VAL A 456 7.12 16.24 -23.04
CA VAL A 456 6.14 17.25 -22.64
C VAL A 456 4.76 16.62 -22.80
N PRO A 457 4.11 16.17 -21.71
CA PRO A 457 2.83 15.48 -21.78
C PRO A 457 1.68 16.47 -22.00
N GLN A 458 0.53 15.94 -22.44
CA GLN A 458 -0.72 16.70 -22.60
C GLN A 458 -1.18 17.34 -21.28
N GLU A 459 -1.16 16.57 -20.19
CA GLU A 459 -1.49 17.03 -18.84
C GLU A 459 -0.25 16.93 -17.93
N PRO A 460 0.50 18.03 -17.73
CA PRO A 460 1.67 18.00 -16.89
C PRO A 460 1.35 17.82 -15.40
N ALA A 461 1.96 16.81 -14.79
CA ALA A 461 1.92 16.63 -13.35
C ALA A 461 2.80 17.66 -12.62
N ILE A 462 2.22 18.34 -11.63
CA ILE A 462 2.95 19.22 -10.71
C ILE A 462 2.99 18.54 -9.35
N PHE A 463 4.19 18.27 -8.87
CA PHE A 463 4.42 17.67 -7.56
C PHE A 463 4.38 18.74 -6.46
N SER A 464 3.98 18.32 -5.25
CA SER A 464 4.06 19.20 -4.07
C SER A 464 5.51 19.56 -3.76
N GLY A 465 5.79 20.84 -3.65
CA GLY A 465 7.11 21.42 -3.44
C GLY A 465 7.19 22.78 -4.09
N THR A 466 8.39 23.37 -4.15
CA THR A 466 8.58 24.69 -4.74
C THR A 466 8.50 24.65 -6.27
N LEU A 467 8.25 25.79 -6.90
CA LEU A 467 8.24 25.91 -8.34
C LEU A 467 9.60 25.52 -8.96
N ILE A 468 10.71 25.92 -8.31
CA ILE A 468 12.06 25.56 -8.77
C ILE A 468 12.34 24.07 -8.64
N ASP A 469 11.87 23.41 -7.57
CA ASP A 469 12.01 21.95 -7.41
C ASP A 469 11.27 21.20 -8.52
N ASN A 470 10.08 21.70 -8.88
CA ASN A 470 9.32 21.16 -9.99
C ASN A 470 10.05 21.29 -11.32
N ILE A 471 10.81 22.34 -11.56
CA ILE A 471 11.64 22.49 -12.78
C ILE A 471 12.84 21.54 -12.69
N ARG A 472 13.54 21.50 -11.52
CA ARG A 472 14.70 20.63 -11.30
C ARG A 472 14.38 19.15 -11.38
N TYR A 473 13.10 18.78 -11.32
CA TYR A 473 12.68 17.39 -11.55
C TYR A 473 13.14 16.83 -12.90
N GLY A 474 13.36 17.68 -13.91
CA GLY A 474 13.94 17.29 -15.20
C GLY A 474 15.38 16.77 -15.12
N ARG A 475 16.18 17.35 -14.19
CA ARG A 475 17.55 16.93 -13.86
C ARG A 475 17.87 17.40 -12.43
N THR A 476 17.75 16.51 -11.47
CA THR A 476 17.88 16.83 -10.03
C THR A 476 19.25 17.34 -9.62
N GLU A 477 20.30 16.95 -10.35
CA GLU A 477 21.69 17.36 -10.13
C GLU A 477 22.02 18.74 -10.75
N ALA A 478 21.07 19.34 -11.50
CA ALA A 478 21.29 20.64 -12.12
C ALA A 478 21.46 21.74 -11.06
N SER A 479 22.38 22.67 -11.33
CA SER A 479 22.54 23.86 -10.50
C SER A 479 21.29 24.74 -10.59
N GLU A 480 21.08 25.59 -9.59
CA GLU A 480 19.99 26.56 -9.61
C GLU A 480 20.06 27.49 -10.81
N ALA A 481 21.25 27.93 -11.17
CA ALA A 481 21.46 28.75 -12.36
C ALA A 481 21.01 28.06 -13.66
N GLN A 482 21.28 26.76 -13.82
CA GLN A 482 20.80 25.96 -14.95
C GLN A 482 19.26 25.82 -14.95
N ALA A 483 18.67 25.59 -13.78
CA ALA A 483 17.22 25.50 -13.64
C ALA A 483 16.54 26.84 -13.98
N LEU A 484 17.09 27.95 -13.51
CA LEU A 484 16.60 29.30 -13.84
C LEU A 484 16.77 29.64 -15.32
N ALA A 485 17.89 29.21 -15.96
CA ALA A 485 18.07 29.37 -17.39
C ALA A 485 17.01 28.60 -18.19
N ALA A 486 16.72 27.36 -17.83
CA ALA A 486 15.67 26.56 -18.44
C ALA A 486 14.26 27.17 -18.20
N ALA A 487 14.03 27.71 -17.01
CA ALA A 487 12.80 28.43 -16.67
C ALA A 487 12.58 29.65 -17.56
N ARG A 488 13.59 30.47 -17.76
CA ARG A 488 13.56 31.64 -18.69
C ARG A 488 13.34 31.22 -20.12
N ALA A 489 13.99 30.15 -20.55
CA ALA A 489 13.80 29.62 -21.91
C ALA A 489 12.35 29.16 -22.15
N ALA A 490 11.65 28.70 -21.10
CA ALA A 490 10.25 28.30 -21.13
C ALA A 490 9.28 29.43 -20.69
N PHE A 491 9.74 30.66 -20.54
CA PHE A 491 8.94 31.82 -20.10
C PHE A 491 8.25 31.64 -18.76
N VAL A 492 8.82 30.82 -17.87
CA VAL A 492 8.28 30.61 -16.50
C VAL A 492 8.47 31.85 -15.66
N ASP A 493 9.53 32.62 -15.87
CA ASP A 493 9.87 33.85 -15.14
C ASP A 493 8.77 34.90 -15.21
N GLU A 494 8.03 35.02 -16.33
CA GLU A 494 6.93 35.95 -16.50
C GLU A 494 5.83 35.81 -15.44
N PHE A 495 5.51 34.59 -15.04
CA PHE A 495 4.53 34.37 -13.99
C PHE A 495 5.18 34.13 -12.62
N ALA A 496 6.38 33.56 -12.57
CA ALA A 496 7.07 33.30 -11.31
C ALA A 496 7.30 34.60 -10.49
N GLN A 497 7.63 35.71 -11.18
CA GLN A 497 7.81 37.02 -10.54
C GLN A 497 6.52 37.57 -9.89
N ARG A 498 5.35 37.11 -10.32
CA ARG A 498 4.04 37.50 -9.76
C ARG A 498 3.60 36.62 -8.60
N LEU A 499 4.34 35.54 -8.32
CA LEU A 499 4.04 34.66 -7.21
C LEU A 499 4.58 35.23 -5.88
N PRO A 500 3.97 34.96 -4.73
CA PRO A 500 4.33 35.54 -3.45
C PRO A 500 5.80 35.39 -3.05
N GLN A 501 6.44 34.27 -3.43
CA GLN A 501 7.82 33.95 -3.11
C GLN A 501 8.63 33.64 -4.40
N GLY A 502 8.15 34.09 -5.56
CA GLY A 502 8.80 33.82 -6.83
C GLY A 502 8.96 32.30 -7.10
N TYR A 503 10.15 31.87 -7.42
CA TYR A 503 10.47 30.46 -7.65
C TYR A 503 10.44 29.57 -6.39
N ALA A 504 10.52 30.18 -5.19
CA ALA A 504 10.39 29.46 -3.93
C ALA A 504 8.93 29.24 -3.50
N THR A 505 7.96 29.72 -4.29
CA THR A 505 6.52 29.49 -4.01
C THR A 505 6.19 28.01 -4.06
N GLU A 506 5.56 27.51 -3.01
CA GLU A 506 5.03 26.14 -2.97
C GLU A 506 3.86 25.99 -3.95
N VAL A 507 3.94 24.96 -4.79
CA VAL A 507 2.95 24.61 -5.83
C VAL A 507 2.49 23.15 -5.68
N GLY A 508 1.46 22.77 -6.45
CA GLY A 508 0.92 21.41 -6.45
C GLY A 508 -0.28 21.24 -5.51
N SER A 509 -0.56 20.01 -5.08
CA SER A 509 -1.76 19.66 -4.31
C SER A 509 -1.85 20.31 -2.92
N ARG A 510 -0.71 20.70 -2.35
CA ARG A 510 -0.58 21.33 -1.03
C ARG A 510 -0.25 22.83 -1.09
N GLY A 511 -0.07 23.38 -2.29
CA GLY A 511 0.29 24.77 -2.50
C GLY A 511 -0.56 25.44 -3.57
N LEU A 512 -0.02 26.50 -4.18
CA LEU A 512 -0.71 27.25 -5.21
C LEU A 512 -1.00 26.39 -6.44
N ARG A 513 -2.23 26.45 -6.96
CA ARG A 513 -2.60 25.79 -8.21
C ARG A 513 -2.22 26.66 -9.40
N LEU A 514 -1.38 26.11 -10.27
CA LEU A 514 -0.99 26.74 -11.52
C LEU A 514 -2.10 26.62 -12.58
N SER A 515 -2.20 27.62 -13.47
CA SER A 515 -3.07 27.53 -14.65
C SER A 515 -2.58 26.46 -15.64
N GLY A 516 -3.40 26.07 -16.61
CA GLY A 516 -3.02 25.10 -17.64
C GLY A 516 -1.74 25.50 -18.37
N GLY A 517 -1.66 26.74 -18.84
CA GLY A 517 -0.48 27.28 -19.54
C GLY A 517 0.77 27.39 -18.64
N GLN A 518 0.58 27.70 -17.35
CA GLN A 518 1.69 27.73 -16.39
C GLN A 518 2.23 26.31 -16.15
N ARG A 519 1.36 25.30 -15.97
CA ARG A 519 1.80 23.90 -15.86
C ARG A 519 2.56 23.44 -17.09
N GLN A 520 2.07 23.81 -18.27
CA GLN A 520 2.71 23.45 -19.53
C GLN A 520 4.12 24.05 -19.64
N ARG A 521 4.28 25.35 -19.30
CA ARG A 521 5.60 26.01 -19.28
C ARG A 521 6.57 25.35 -18.30
N VAL A 522 6.11 24.90 -17.14
CA VAL A 522 6.92 24.11 -16.20
C VAL A 522 7.37 22.79 -16.82
N ALA A 523 6.48 22.08 -17.53
CA ALA A 523 6.84 20.84 -18.22
C ALA A 523 7.87 21.06 -19.34
N ILE A 524 7.72 22.15 -20.10
CA ILE A 524 8.70 22.54 -21.11
C ILE A 524 10.05 22.89 -20.46
N ALA A 525 10.06 23.63 -19.35
CA ALA A 525 11.27 23.93 -18.60
C ALA A 525 11.98 22.65 -18.12
N ARG A 526 11.23 21.63 -17.65
CA ARG A 526 11.76 20.30 -17.31
C ARG A 526 12.42 19.63 -18.51
N ALA A 527 11.79 19.68 -19.69
CA ALA A 527 12.30 19.08 -20.91
C ALA A 527 13.57 19.80 -21.41
N ILE A 528 13.60 21.13 -21.31
CA ILE A 528 14.79 21.94 -21.64
C ILE A 528 15.95 21.61 -20.69
N LEU A 529 15.67 21.56 -19.37
CA LEU A 529 16.67 21.27 -18.34
C LEU A 529 17.23 19.85 -18.45
N LYS A 530 16.39 18.88 -18.82
CA LYS A 530 16.81 17.49 -19.06
C LYS A 530 17.81 17.37 -20.21
N ASP A 531 17.69 18.23 -21.20
CA ASP A 531 18.58 18.33 -22.36
C ASP A 531 18.78 17.01 -23.12
N ALA A 532 17.69 16.28 -23.32
CA ALA A 532 17.71 14.99 -24.00
C ALA A 532 17.69 15.17 -25.55
N PRO A 533 18.38 14.28 -26.31
CA PRO A 533 18.48 14.38 -27.77
C PRO A 533 17.18 14.01 -28.52
N LEU A 534 16.24 13.33 -27.87
CA LEU A 534 14.89 13.04 -28.38
C LEU A 534 13.83 13.75 -27.53
N LEU A 535 12.99 14.55 -28.17
CA LEU A 535 11.87 15.25 -27.55
C LEU A 535 10.55 14.69 -28.05
N LEU A 536 9.69 14.29 -27.13
CA LEU A 536 8.33 13.85 -27.39
C LEU A 536 7.34 14.91 -26.90
N LEU A 537 6.48 15.41 -27.80
CA LEU A 537 5.48 16.42 -27.52
C LEU A 537 4.08 15.82 -27.69
N ASP A 538 3.31 15.71 -26.60
CA ASP A 538 1.94 15.18 -26.63
C ASP A 538 0.95 16.35 -26.45
N GLU A 539 0.30 16.79 -27.53
CA GLU A 539 -0.75 17.81 -27.55
C GLU A 539 -0.53 19.04 -26.64
N ALA A 540 0.68 19.55 -26.61
CA ALA A 540 1.13 20.52 -25.61
C ALA A 540 0.34 21.86 -25.55
N THR A 541 -0.71 22.07 -26.37
CA THR A 541 -1.44 23.35 -26.47
C THR A 541 -2.96 23.20 -26.49
N SER A 542 -3.54 22.03 -26.33
CA SER A 542 -4.96 21.73 -26.63
C SER A 542 -6.02 22.42 -25.73
N ALA A 543 -5.66 22.99 -24.59
CA ALA A 543 -6.60 23.57 -23.61
C ALA A 543 -6.19 24.99 -23.14
N LEU A 544 -5.54 25.79 -24.00
CA LEU A 544 -5.00 27.09 -23.63
C LEU A 544 -5.76 28.22 -24.30
N ASP A 545 -5.83 29.37 -23.64
CA ASP A 545 -6.24 30.64 -24.24
C ASP A 545 -5.21 31.12 -25.25
N ALA A 546 -5.57 31.97 -26.20
CA ALA A 546 -4.73 32.37 -27.31
C ALA A 546 -3.40 33.04 -26.90
N GLU A 547 -3.38 33.81 -25.80
CA GLU A 547 -2.15 34.43 -25.30
C GLU A 547 -1.20 33.39 -24.71
N SER A 548 -1.70 32.51 -23.82
CA SER A 548 -0.94 31.40 -23.24
C SER A 548 -0.43 30.46 -24.33
N GLU A 549 -1.21 30.19 -25.36
CA GLU A 549 -0.81 29.34 -26.48
C GLU A 549 0.39 29.91 -27.22
N ARG A 550 0.39 31.21 -27.54
CA ARG A 550 1.53 31.84 -28.22
C ARG A 550 2.83 31.73 -27.42
N ILE A 551 2.75 31.95 -26.11
CA ILE A 551 3.92 31.84 -25.22
C ILE A 551 4.41 30.38 -25.13
N VAL A 552 3.50 29.44 -24.98
CA VAL A 552 3.84 28.00 -24.94
C VAL A 552 4.44 27.55 -26.25
N GLN A 553 3.93 28.03 -27.40
CA GLN A 553 4.45 27.71 -28.72
C GLN A 553 5.91 28.21 -28.88
N ALA A 554 6.19 29.44 -28.45
CA ALA A 554 7.55 29.99 -28.48
C ALA A 554 8.51 29.22 -27.55
N ALA A 555 8.02 28.74 -26.41
CA ALA A 555 8.79 27.87 -25.51
C ALA A 555 9.09 26.50 -26.13
N LEU A 556 8.12 25.90 -26.82
CA LEU A 556 8.29 24.63 -27.54
C LEU A 556 9.32 24.75 -28.66
N GLU A 557 9.33 25.83 -29.43
CA GLU A 557 10.32 26.08 -30.47
C GLU A 557 11.76 26.09 -29.92
N ARG A 558 11.96 26.73 -28.76
CA ARG A 558 13.26 26.70 -28.08
C ARG A 558 13.62 25.28 -27.60
N ALA A 559 12.63 24.54 -27.13
CA ALA A 559 12.84 23.16 -26.67
C ALA A 559 13.17 22.19 -27.81
N MET A 560 12.66 22.43 -29.02
CA MET A 560 12.88 21.60 -30.23
C MET A 560 14.24 21.80 -30.87
N SER A 561 14.83 22.98 -30.70
CA SER A 561 16.09 23.35 -31.37
C SER A 561 17.22 22.37 -31.08
N GLY A 562 17.87 21.86 -32.15
CA GLY A 562 19.02 20.95 -32.06
C GLY A 562 18.70 19.50 -31.63
N ARG A 563 17.43 19.09 -31.63
CA ARG A 563 16.98 17.77 -31.18
C ARG A 563 16.11 17.08 -32.21
N THR A 564 16.07 15.75 -32.19
CA THR A 564 15.03 15.01 -32.90
C THR A 564 13.71 15.18 -32.14
N THR A 565 12.66 15.60 -32.82
CA THR A 565 11.36 15.86 -32.18
C THR A 565 10.27 15.04 -32.84
N ILE A 566 9.45 14.41 -32.03
CA ILE A 566 8.20 13.73 -32.46
C ILE A 566 7.06 14.42 -31.73
N ALA A 567 6.14 15.03 -32.48
CA ALA A 567 4.99 15.74 -31.93
C ALA A 567 3.69 15.04 -32.33
N ILE A 568 2.84 14.70 -31.35
CA ILE A 568 1.44 14.38 -31.61
C ILE A 568 0.72 15.70 -31.79
N ALA A 569 0.33 16.00 -33.03
CA ALA A 569 -0.18 17.30 -33.38
C ALA A 569 -1.71 17.27 -33.59
N HIS A 570 -2.39 18.13 -32.84
CA HIS A 570 -3.81 18.44 -33.00
C HIS A 570 -4.05 19.89 -33.49
N ARG A 571 -2.98 20.67 -33.73
CA ARG A 571 -3.05 22.05 -34.23
C ARG A 571 -2.21 22.25 -35.47
N LEU A 572 -2.74 23.03 -36.41
CA LEU A 572 -2.13 23.29 -37.71
C LEU A 572 -0.73 23.91 -37.57
N ALA A 573 -0.55 24.85 -36.64
CA ALA A 573 0.74 25.53 -36.44
C ALA A 573 1.88 24.55 -36.10
N THR A 574 1.62 23.51 -35.34
CA THR A 574 2.61 22.47 -35.02
C THR A 574 2.91 21.59 -36.23
N VAL A 575 1.88 21.26 -37.00
CA VAL A 575 2.00 20.40 -38.20
C VAL A 575 2.72 21.11 -39.33
N GLN A 576 2.43 22.37 -39.56
CA GLN A 576 3.06 23.18 -40.65
C GLN A 576 4.55 23.39 -40.47
N ARG A 577 5.03 23.36 -39.22
CA ARG A 577 6.44 23.52 -38.86
C ARG A 577 7.25 22.23 -38.85
N ALA A 578 6.58 21.09 -38.97
CA ALA A 578 7.23 19.80 -39.02
C ALA A 578 7.90 19.60 -40.38
N ASP A 579 9.12 19.09 -40.35
CA ASP A 579 9.85 18.73 -41.58
C ASP A 579 9.12 17.61 -42.34
N ARG A 580 8.39 16.77 -41.58
CA ARG A 580 7.70 15.60 -42.12
C ARG A 580 6.48 15.26 -41.29
N ILE A 581 5.42 14.81 -41.92
CA ILE A 581 4.15 14.41 -41.32
C ILE A 581 3.92 12.93 -41.60
N LEU A 582 3.69 12.16 -40.55
CA LEU A 582 3.30 10.76 -40.60
C LEU A 582 1.83 10.64 -40.22
N VAL A 583 1.01 10.17 -41.16
CA VAL A 583 -0.44 10.01 -40.97
C VAL A 583 -0.75 8.57 -40.58
N LEU A 584 -1.27 8.41 -39.38
CA LEU A 584 -1.64 7.13 -38.82
C LEU A 584 -3.15 6.90 -38.96
N ALA A 585 -3.53 5.74 -39.51
CA ALA A 585 -4.90 5.27 -39.53
C ALA A 585 -4.98 3.77 -39.19
N GLN A 586 -5.85 3.41 -38.26
CA GLN A 586 -6.06 2.00 -37.82
C GLN A 586 -4.75 1.27 -37.47
N GLY A 587 -3.80 1.97 -36.86
CA GLY A 587 -2.52 1.41 -36.44
C GLY A 587 -1.49 1.21 -37.54
N ARG A 588 -1.70 1.76 -38.72
CA ARG A 588 -0.78 1.73 -39.88
C ARG A 588 -0.38 3.13 -40.32
N LEU A 589 0.79 3.26 -40.92
CA LEU A 589 1.21 4.46 -41.64
C LEU A 589 0.48 4.48 -42.99
N THR A 590 -0.32 5.51 -43.24
CA THR A 590 -1.10 5.64 -44.47
C THR A 590 -0.54 6.71 -45.42
N GLU A 591 -0.05 7.81 -44.89
CA GLU A 591 0.53 8.90 -45.68
C GLU A 591 1.81 9.42 -45.00
N ASP A 592 2.76 9.89 -45.81
CA ASP A 592 4.07 10.32 -45.38
C ASP A 592 4.59 11.42 -46.34
N GLY A 593 4.83 12.61 -45.79
CA GLY A 593 5.30 13.73 -46.60
C GLY A 593 5.32 15.08 -45.88
N SER A 594 5.61 16.15 -46.60
CA SER A 594 5.47 17.53 -46.12
C SER A 594 4.00 17.98 -46.11
N HIS A 595 3.69 19.03 -45.37
CA HIS A 595 2.36 19.65 -45.33
C HIS A 595 1.82 19.94 -46.75
N GLU A 596 2.61 20.61 -47.56
CA GLU A 596 2.25 21.02 -48.94
C GLU A 596 1.94 19.82 -49.83
N ARG A 597 2.81 18.79 -49.78
CA ARG A 597 2.65 17.55 -50.56
C ARG A 597 1.38 16.81 -50.17
N LEU A 598 1.12 16.64 -48.88
CA LEU A 598 -0.05 15.88 -48.38
C LEU A 598 -1.38 16.61 -48.62
N VAL A 599 -1.39 17.95 -48.53
CA VAL A 599 -2.56 18.76 -48.91
C VAL A 599 -2.85 18.62 -50.40
N ALA A 600 -1.82 18.70 -51.27
CA ALA A 600 -1.97 18.57 -52.72
C ALA A 600 -2.45 17.17 -53.15
N GLN A 601 -2.13 16.10 -52.36
CA GLN A 601 -2.59 14.75 -52.62
C GLN A 601 -4.09 14.55 -52.35
N GLY A 602 -4.77 15.43 -51.58
CA GLY A 602 -6.19 15.34 -51.29
C GLY A 602 -6.60 14.12 -50.44
N GLY A 603 -5.63 13.47 -49.77
CA GLY A 603 -5.82 12.24 -49.01
C GLY A 603 -6.48 12.40 -47.64
N LEU A 604 -6.16 11.49 -46.73
CA LEU A 604 -6.67 11.51 -45.36
C LEU A 604 -6.19 12.76 -44.62
N TYR A 605 -4.91 13.12 -44.79
CA TYR A 605 -4.34 14.33 -44.18
C TYR A 605 -5.06 15.60 -44.62
N ALA A 606 -5.30 15.77 -45.91
CA ALA A 606 -6.00 16.96 -46.43
C ALA A 606 -7.41 17.08 -45.83
N ARG A 607 -8.13 15.98 -45.69
CA ARG A 607 -9.44 15.94 -45.01
C ARG A 607 -9.36 16.30 -43.52
N LEU A 608 -8.39 15.76 -42.80
CA LEU A 608 -8.18 16.07 -41.38
C LEU A 608 -7.78 17.54 -41.21
N ALA A 609 -6.90 18.05 -42.09
CA ALA A 609 -6.51 19.43 -42.10
C ALA A 609 -7.70 20.38 -42.37
N ALA A 610 -8.57 20.06 -43.31
CA ALA A 610 -9.76 20.85 -43.58
C ALA A 610 -10.77 20.84 -42.41
N LEU A 611 -10.94 19.73 -41.69
CA LEU A 611 -11.91 19.60 -40.59
C LEU A 611 -11.40 20.17 -39.26
N GLN A 612 -10.12 19.99 -38.94
CA GLN A 612 -9.56 20.39 -37.64
C GLN A 612 -8.94 21.77 -37.63
N PHE A 613 -8.61 22.31 -38.83
CA PHE A 613 -7.80 23.53 -38.97
C PHE A 613 -8.51 24.65 -39.73
N ALA A 614 -9.78 24.45 -40.16
CA ALA A 614 -10.58 25.45 -40.83
C ALA A 614 -11.43 26.33 -39.85
N GLY A 615 -11.19 26.22 -38.54
CA GLY A 615 -11.88 26.98 -37.50
C GLY A 615 -10.97 28.03 -36.84
#